data_1aa6adffa8410957dbc1da9c265276ea
#
_entry.id   1aa6adffa8410957dbc1da9c265276ea
#
_cell.length_a   1.000
_cell.length_b   1.000
_cell.length_c   1.000
_cell.angle_alpha   90.00
_cell.angle_beta   90.00
_cell.angle_gamma   90.00
#
_symmetry.space_group_name_H-M   'P 1'
#
loop_
_entity.id
_entity.type
_entity.pdbx_description
1 polymer ?
#
loop_
_entity_poly.entity_id
_entity_poly.type
_entity_poly.pdbx_seq_one_letter_code
_entity_poly.pdbx_strand_id
1 'polypeptide(L)'
;MFRLRLLTLATVAALAAVLVALPGPAAAQQASGPVNMEWFGWSFFRFTSPGGKVVLTNPFAANPDSPLKPEDVTKADLIVTADGHGDEVGSTVAIAQNTGAKTWTPFELGTWLTEQGVPQDQVIRSNPGGRYKLGNVTLHMVGSVHGSGLPSPTPQTPYGGPAAGLFVTFENGWTVYFSGSSEATTDQALWAQLYKPDVAILHMGADHEPMDIAMSVKLLQTENPNLKMVIPHHNRVNPSAGQTTVEQVQTAMDAMGLGIQVMQPNLSQVYSFNK
;
A
#
# COMPACT_ATOMS: atom_id res chain seq x y z
N MET A 1 44.41 88.41 -11.98
CA MET A 1 43.55 87.35 -12.58
C MET A 1 43.99 86.03 -12.14
N PHE A 2 43.43 85.47 -11.09
CA PHE A 2 43.73 84.17 -10.55
C PHE A 2 42.62 83.20 -10.93
N ARG A 3 42.96 82.12 -11.62
CA ARG A 3 42.03 81.04 -11.93
C ARG A 3 42.20 79.92 -10.86
N LEU A 4 41.18 79.76 -10.08
CA LEU A 4 41.07 78.68 -9.12
C LEU A 4 40.63 77.38 -9.82
N ARG A 5 41.43 76.31 -9.74
CA ARG A 5 41.03 75.01 -10.23
C ARG A 5 40.49 74.16 -9.02
N LEU A 6 39.22 73.90 -9.07
CA LEU A 6 38.62 72.91 -8.16
C LEU A 6 39.02 71.45 -8.58
N LEU A 7 39.68 70.75 -7.72
CA LEU A 7 39.81 69.34 -7.82
C LEU A 7 38.60 68.65 -7.11
N THR A 8 37.79 67.95 -7.87
CA THR A 8 36.75 67.06 -7.32
C THR A 8 37.37 65.66 -7.07
N LEU A 9 37.49 65.26 -5.78
CA LEU A 9 37.77 63.86 -5.39
C LEU A 9 36.48 63.11 -5.53
N ALA A 10 36.45 62.09 -6.41
CA ALA A 10 35.41 61.09 -6.47
C ALA A 10 35.84 59.90 -5.58
N THR A 11 35.20 59.75 -4.47
CA THR A 11 35.33 58.53 -3.59
C THR A 11 34.40 57.44 -4.12
N VAL A 12 34.98 56.39 -4.69
CA VAL A 12 34.27 55.17 -5.08
C VAL A 12 34.18 54.28 -3.84
N ALA A 13 33.00 54.16 -3.23
CA ALA A 13 32.72 53.19 -2.18
C ALA A 13 32.40 51.85 -2.82
N ALA A 14 33.30 50.87 -2.73
CA ALA A 14 33.04 49.49 -3.12
C ALA A 14 32.22 48.79 -2.04
N LEU A 15 30.92 48.57 -2.25
CA LEU A 15 30.07 47.72 -1.45
C LEU A 15 30.41 46.26 -1.79
N ALA A 16 31.15 45.56 -0.92
CA ALA A 16 31.30 44.10 -0.98
C ALA A 16 30.01 43.45 -0.49
N ALA A 17 29.14 42.95 -1.39
CA ALA A 17 28.01 42.15 -1.05
C ALA A 17 28.50 40.75 -0.62
N VAL A 18 28.50 40.48 0.67
CA VAL A 18 28.71 39.10 1.21
C VAL A 18 27.42 38.31 0.93
N LEU A 19 27.42 37.50 -0.12
CA LEU A 19 26.41 36.50 -0.36
C LEU A 19 26.56 35.38 0.73
N VAL A 20 25.79 35.46 1.81
CA VAL A 20 25.60 34.34 2.71
C VAL A 20 24.75 33.32 1.97
N ALA A 21 25.39 32.28 1.44
CA ALA A 21 24.68 31.12 0.92
C ALA A 21 23.93 30.44 2.08
N LEU A 22 22.61 30.70 2.18
CA LEU A 22 21.76 29.92 3.06
C LEU A 22 21.83 28.46 2.58
N PRO A 23 22.06 27.50 3.48
CA PRO A 23 21.99 26.10 3.10
C PRO A 23 20.59 25.86 2.57
N GLY A 24 20.48 25.46 1.30
CA GLY A 24 19.22 25.02 0.70
C GLY A 24 18.66 23.87 1.56
N PRO A 25 17.33 23.65 1.55
CA PRO A 25 16.75 22.53 2.26
C PRO A 25 17.50 21.27 1.82
N ALA A 26 18.14 20.60 2.78
CA ALA A 26 18.81 19.31 2.51
C ALA A 26 17.77 18.40 1.84
N ALA A 27 18.01 18.03 0.59
CA ALA A 27 17.19 17.04 -0.07
C ALA A 27 17.22 15.81 0.86
N ALA A 28 16.07 15.45 1.40
CA ALA A 28 15.97 14.29 2.28
C ALA A 28 16.58 13.11 1.50
N GLN A 29 17.71 12.60 1.98
CA GLN A 29 18.41 11.51 1.35
C GLN A 29 17.43 10.34 1.28
N GLN A 30 17.09 9.91 0.08
CA GLN A 30 16.17 8.81 -0.15
C GLN A 30 16.77 7.59 0.53
N ALA A 31 16.07 7.00 1.50
CA ALA A 31 16.58 5.86 2.22
C ALA A 31 16.85 4.72 1.22
N SER A 32 18.09 4.28 1.15
CA SER A 32 18.51 3.16 0.31
C SER A 32 18.39 1.88 1.12
N GLY A 33 17.96 0.81 0.49
CA GLY A 33 17.81 -0.50 1.10
C GLY A 33 16.57 -1.24 0.60
N PRO A 34 16.41 -2.48 1.01
CA PRO A 34 15.26 -3.28 0.60
C PRO A 34 13.98 -2.88 1.33
N VAL A 35 12.86 -3.11 0.67
CA VAL A 35 11.56 -3.27 1.34
C VAL A 35 11.46 -4.70 1.81
N ASN A 36 11.17 -4.90 3.08
CA ASN A 36 10.90 -6.22 3.62
C ASN A 36 9.40 -6.47 3.66
N MET A 37 8.99 -7.61 3.13
CA MET A 37 7.60 -8.07 3.14
C MET A 37 7.51 -9.38 3.93
N GLU A 38 6.47 -9.49 4.75
CA GLU A 38 6.08 -10.72 5.44
C GLU A 38 4.60 -10.95 5.23
N TRP A 39 4.19 -12.20 5.13
CA TRP A 39 2.81 -12.62 5.02
C TRP A 39 2.39 -13.44 6.25
N PHE A 40 1.22 -13.16 6.78
CA PHE A 40 0.68 -13.82 7.99
C PHE A 40 -0.65 -14.54 7.73
N GLY A 41 -0.83 -14.98 6.48
CA GLY A 41 -2.06 -15.62 6.03
C GLY A 41 -3.11 -14.63 5.57
N TRP A 42 -4.04 -15.12 4.74
CA TRP A 42 -5.12 -14.31 4.18
C TRP A 42 -4.60 -13.07 3.46
N SER A 43 -5.17 -11.90 3.74
CA SER A 43 -4.75 -10.59 3.21
C SER A 43 -3.81 -9.80 4.15
N PHE A 44 -3.30 -10.46 5.20
CA PHE A 44 -2.45 -9.82 6.19
C PHE A 44 -0.97 -9.82 5.77
N PHE A 45 -0.51 -8.69 5.27
CA PHE A 45 0.90 -8.44 4.97
C PHE A 45 1.47 -7.35 5.88
N ARG A 46 2.76 -7.46 6.16
CA ARG A 46 3.58 -6.43 6.78
C ARG A 46 4.68 -6.02 5.82
N PHE A 47 4.75 -4.72 5.54
CA PHE A 47 5.83 -4.12 4.77
C PHE A 47 6.65 -3.23 5.69
N THR A 48 7.96 -3.47 5.73
CA THR A 48 8.91 -2.56 6.40
C THR A 48 9.71 -1.85 5.33
N SER A 49 9.56 -0.52 5.28
CA SER A 49 10.22 0.32 4.28
C SER A 49 11.72 0.48 4.57
N PRO A 50 12.55 0.89 3.60
CA PRO A 50 13.96 1.23 3.83
C PRO A 50 14.17 2.27 4.95
N GLY A 51 13.24 3.19 5.11
CA GLY A 51 13.23 4.19 6.19
C GLY A 51 12.67 3.67 7.52
N GLY A 52 12.35 2.36 7.63
CA GLY A 52 11.86 1.72 8.85
C GLY A 52 10.38 1.95 9.15
N LYS A 53 9.60 2.48 8.19
CA LYS A 53 8.14 2.59 8.32
C LYS A 53 7.49 1.24 8.14
N VAL A 54 6.53 0.91 9.02
CA VAL A 54 5.79 -0.35 9.00
C VAL A 54 4.37 -0.10 8.54
N VAL A 55 4.01 -0.70 7.41
CA VAL A 55 2.66 -0.67 6.84
C VAL A 55 2.05 -2.08 6.93
N LEU A 56 0.85 -2.19 7.46
CA LEU A 56 0.06 -3.42 7.49
C LEU A 56 -1.12 -3.30 6.53
N THR A 57 -1.42 -4.39 5.81
CA THR A 57 -2.65 -4.50 5.02
C THR A 57 -3.59 -5.49 5.67
N ASN A 58 -4.86 -5.13 5.82
CA ASN A 58 -5.96 -6.01 6.24
C ASN A 58 -5.55 -7.00 7.35
N PRO A 59 -5.16 -6.55 8.55
CA PRO A 59 -4.48 -7.39 9.53
C PRO A 59 -5.43 -8.36 10.24
N PHE A 60 -5.85 -9.40 9.55
CA PHE A 60 -6.70 -10.47 10.08
C PHE A 60 -5.87 -11.49 10.86
N ALA A 61 -5.39 -11.13 12.05
CA ALA A 61 -4.60 -11.99 12.91
C ALA A 61 -5.38 -13.20 13.46
N ALA A 62 -6.72 -13.19 13.36
CA ALA A 62 -7.56 -14.33 13.72
C ALA A 62 -7.82 -15.30 12.54
N ASN A 63 -7.17 -15.11 11.38
CA ASN A 63 -7.33 -16.03 10.27
C ASN A 63 -6.80 -17.43 10.61
N PRO A 64 -7.35 -18.50 9.99
CA PRO A 64 -7.02 -19.88 10.36
C PRO A 64 -5.55 -20.27 10.19
N ASP A 65 -4.81 -19.54 9.32
CA ASP A 65 -3.39 -19.81 9.00
C ASP A 65 -2.44 -18.83 9.72
N SER A 66 -2.96 -17.83 10.45
CA SER A 66 -2.13 -16.82 11.09
C SER A 66 -1.26 -17.42 12.21
N PRO A 67 0.06 -17.16 12.18
CA PRO A 67 0.95 -17.47 13.27
C PRO A 67 0.95 -16.42 14.38
N LEU A 68 0.24 -15.29 14.20
CA LEU A 68 0.21 -14.14 15.11
C LEU A 68 -1.16 -13.96 15.74
N LYS A 69 -1.16 -13.42 16.95
CA LYS A 69 -2.31 -12.80 17.58
C LYS A 69 -2.20 -11.27 17.50
N PRO A 70 -3.29 -10.52 17.70
CA PRO A 70 -3.23 -9.06 17.66
C PRO A 70 -2.19 -8.44 18.62
N GLU A 71 -2.01 -9.03 19.80
CA GLU A 71 -1.04 -8.61 20.83
C GLU A 71 0.42 -8.83 20.45
N ASP A 72 0.70 -9.76 19.51
CA ASP A 72 2.05 -10.01 19.00
C ASP A 72 2.53 -8.91 18.04
N VAL A 73 1.60 -8.09 17.53
CA VAL A 73 1.90 -6.96 16.67
C VAL A 73 2.26 -5.75 17.55
N THR A 74 3.53 -5.58 17.81
CA THR A 74 4.05 -4.52 18.70
C THR A 74 4.46 -3.25 17.97
N LYS A 75 4.52 -3.26 16.64
CA LYS A 75 4.88 -2.10 15.81
C LYS A 75 4.06 -2.05 14.53
N ALA A 76 3.43 -0.90 14.31
CA ALA A 76 2.87 -0.46 13.05
C ALA A 76 2.88 1.07 13.01
N ASP A 77 3.15 1.66 11.86
CA ASP A 77 3.00 3.11 11.63
C ASP A 77 1.67 3.40 10.91
N LEU A 78 1.25 2.48 10.05
CA LEU A 78 0.01 2.60 9.27
C LEU A 78 -0.65 1.23 9.09
N ILE A 79 -1.94 1.19 9.27
CA ILE A 79 -2.80 0.05 8.91
C ILE A 79 -3.68 0.51 7.75
N VAL A 80 -3.71 -0.26 6.67
CA VAL A 80 -4.61 -0.05 5.55
C VAL A 80 -5.63 -1.16 5.54
N THR A 81 -6.90 -0.79 5.56
CA THR A 81 -8.02 -1.74 5.47
C THR A 81 -8.81 -1.43 4.20
N ALA A 82 -8.90 -2.41 3.31
CA ALA A 82 -9.39 -2.23 1.95
C ALA A 82 -10.91 -2.11 1.85
N ASP A 83 -11.65 -2.84 2.69
CA ASP A 83 -13.11 -2.83 2.74
C ASP A 83 -13.63 -3.22 4.13
N GLY A 84 -14.96 -3.25 4.28
CA GLY A 84 -15.62 -3.45 5.57
C GLY A 84 -15.84 -4.89 6.00
N HIS A 85 -15.47 -5.89 5.20
CA HIS A 85 -15.70 -7.28 5.59
C HIS A 85 -14.88 -7.68 6.82
N GLY A 86 -15.39 -8.62 7.60
CA GLY A 86 -14.81 -8.97 8.89
C GLY A 86 -13.39 -9.54 8.80
N ASP A 87 -13.07 -10.24 7.73
CA ASP A 87 -11.74 -10.79 7.43
C ASP A 87 -10.77 -9.73 6.85
N GLU A 88 -11.28 -8.60 6.35
CA GLU A 88 -10.48 -7.45 5.94
C GLU A 88 -10.22 -6.49 7.11
N VAL A 89 -11.27 -6.14 7.85
CA VAL A 89 -11.15 -5.33 9.08
C VAL A 89 -10.31 -6.06 10.11
N GLY A 90 -10.58 -7.36 10.28
CA GLY A 90 -9.80 -8.27 11.10
C GLY A 90 -9.51 -7.73 12.50
N SER A 91 -8.24 -7.61 12.81
CA SER A 91 -7.72 -7.15 14.10
C SER A 91 -7.32 -5.68 14.10
N THR A 92 -7.75 -4.90 13.10
CA THR A 92 -7.36 -3.48 12.91
C THR A 92 -7.56 -2.65 14.17
N VAL A 93 -8.72 -2.78 14.84
CA VAL A 93 -9.02 -2.01 16.06
C VAL A 93 -8.00 -2.31 17.16
N ALA A 94 -7.81 -3.59 17.48
CA ALA A 94 -6.89 -4.01 18.54
C ALA A 94 -5.44 -3.60 18.24
N ILE A 95 -4.99 -3.79 17.00
CA ILE A 95 -3.62 -3.44 16.61
C ILE A 95 -3.42 -1.92 16.60
N ALA A 96 -4.39 -1.13 16.12
CA ALA A 96 -4.30 0.32 16.16
C ALA A 96 -4.20 0.84 17.60
N GLN A 97 -5.01 0.29 18.53
CA GLN A 97 -4.97 0.65 19.95
C GLN A 97 -3.63 0.25 20.60
N ASN A 98 -3.11 -0.94 20.31
CA ASN A 98 -1.87 -1.44 20.91
C ASN A 98 -0.62 -0.70 20.41
N THR A 99 -0.59 -0.30 19.13
CA THR A 99 0.61 0.25 18.49
C THR A 99 0.59 1.78 18.38
N GLY A 100 -0.59 2.40 18.50
CA GLY A 100 -0.77 3.80 18.15
C GLY A 100 -0.74 4.09 16.64
N ALA A 101 -0.80 3.04 15.81
CA ALA A 101 -0.77 3.18 14.36
C ALA A 101 -1.95 4.01 13.85
N LYS A 102 -1.70 4.78 12.79
CA LYS A 102 -2.80 5.39 12.03
C LYS A 102 -3.49 4.33 11.19
N THR A 103 -4.78 4.52 10.93
CA THR A 103 -5.53 3.73 9.95
C THR A 103 -5.82 4.59 8.72
N TRP A 104 -5.68 4.05 7.51
CA TRP A 104 -6.06 4.70 6.27
C TRP A 104 -7.02 3.79 5.50
N THR A 105 -8.25 4.23 5.29
CA THR A 105 -9.37 3.34 4.94
C THR A 105 -10.49 4.12 4.24
N PRO A 106 -11.43 3.44 3.54
CA PRO A 106 -12.65 4.07 3.04
C PRO A 106 -13.37 4.90 4.11
N PHE A 107 -14.06 5.94 3.68
CA PHE A 107 -14.56 6.98 4.58
C PHE A 107 -15.51 6.41 5.64
N GLU A 108 -16.48 5.61 5.23
CA GLU A 108 -17.52 5.02 6.10
C GLU A 108 -16.91 4.00 7.06
N LEU A 109 -16.00 3.16 6.57
CA LEU A 109 -15.24 2.23 7.41
C LEU A 109 -14.45 2.99 8.48
N GLY A 110 -13.80 4.10 8.12
CA GLY A 110 -13.08 4.94 9.08
C GLY A 110 -14.00 5.51 10.16
N THR A 111 -15.24 5.83 9.84
CA THR A 111 -16.25 6.25 10.82
C THR A 111 -16.55 5.10 11.78
N TRP A 112 -16.80 3.91 11.24
CA TRP A 112 -17.05 2.72 12.03
C TRP A 112 -15.86 2.36 12.93
N LEU A 113 -14.62 2.44 12.45
CA LEU A 113 -13.43 2.20 13.29
C LEU A 113 -13.37 3.14 14.49
N THR A 114 -13.76 4.41 14.31
CA THR A 114 -13.86 5.37 15.42
C THR A 114 -14.94 4.94 16.43
N GLU A 115 -16.07 4.46 15.96
CA GLU A 115 -17.16 3.94 16.81
C GLU A 115 -16.73 2.66 17.56
N GLN A 116 -15.81 1.86 16.97
CA GLN A 116 -15.21 0.70 17.63
C GLN A 116 -14.07 1.06 18.60
N GLY A 117 -13.76 2.33 18.80
CA GLY A 117 -12.80 2.80 19.79
C GLY A 117 -11.38 3.06 19.27
N VAL A 118 -11.16 3.12 17.95
CA VAL A 118 -9.91 3.67 17.42
C VAL A 118 -9.93 5.20 17.62
N PRO A 119 -8.92 5.81 18.26
CA PRO A 119 -8.86 7.24 18.45
C PRO A 119 -9.03 8.02 17.14
N GLN A 120 -9.87 9.07 17.16
CA GLN A 120 -10.22 9.82 15.96
C GLN A 120 -8.99 10.42 15.23
N ASP A 121 -7.97 10.82 15.96
CA ASP A 121 -6.72 11.36 15.43
C ASP A 121 -5.83 10.29 14.77
N GLN A 122 -6.12 9.01 15.01
CA GLN A 122 -5.48 7.88 14.31
C GLN A 122 -6.24 7.49 13.03
N VAL A 123 -7.48 7.93 12.82
CA VAL A 123 -8.29 7.51 11.68
C VAL A 123 -8.21 8.52 10.54
N ILE A 124 -7.63 8.09 9.42
CA ILE A 124 -7.53 8.86 8.18
C ILE A 124 -8.52 8.26 7.18
N ARG A 125 -9.58 9.01 6.92
CA ARG A 125 -10.65 8.63 5.99
C ARG A 125 -10.31 9.04 4.58
N SER A 126 -10.56 8.16 3.61
CA SER A 126 -10.26 8.39 2.20
C SER A 126 -11.33 7.75 1.30
N ASN A 127 -11.16 7.89 0.02
CA ASN A 127 -11.94 7.21 -1.01
C ASN A 127 -11.02 6.82 -2.17
N PRO A 128 -11.43 5.94 -3.08
CA PRO A 128 -10.72 5.73 -4.35
C PRO A 128 -10.38 7.07 -5.03
N GLY A 129 -9.14 7.19 -5.50
CA GLY A 129 -8.54 8.45 -5.97
C GLY A 129 -7.76 9.20 -4.88
N GLY A 130 -7.90 8.82 -3.60
CA GLY A 130 -7.16 9.44 -2.49
C GLY A 130 -5.69 9.06 -2.47
N ARG A 131 -4.88 9.94 -1.86
CA ARG A 131 -3.44 9.74 -1.66
C ARG A 131 -3.06 10.03 -0.22
N TYR A 132 -2.18 9.21 0.33
CA TYR A 132 -1.58 9.45 1.63
C TYR A 132 -0.05 9.35 1.58
N LYS A 133 0.65 10.08 2.44
CA LYS A 133 2.10 9.99 2.62
C LYS A 133 2.45 9.62 4.06
N LEU A 134 3.20 8.54 4.21
CA LEU A 134 3.80 8.12 5.46
C LEU A 134 5.31 8.37 5.38
N GLY A 135 5.74 9.57 5.74
CA GLY A 135 7.12 10.00 5.44
C GLY A 135 7.36 10.02 3.93
N ASN A 136 8.33 9.24 3.46
CA ASN A 136 8.65 9.11 2.03
C ASN A 136 7.93 7.96 1.33
N VAL A 137 7.13 7.14 2.04
CA VAL A 137 6.24 6.15 1.45
C VAL A 137 4.98 6.85 0.94
N THR A 138 4.62 6.61 -0.31
CA THR A 138 3.41 7.17 -0.92
C THR A 138 2.39 6.07 -1.20
N LEU A 139 1.15 6.30 -0.78
CA LEU A 139 0.04 5.39 -1.01
C LEU A 139 -1.02 6.06 -1.88
N HIS A 140 -1.58 5.31 -2.83
CA HIS A 140 -2.74 5.72 -3.64
C HIS A 140 -3.85 4.69 -3.50
N MET A 141 -5.06 5.17 -3.17
CA MET A 141 -6.26 4.32 -3.10
C MET A 141 -6.92 4.27 -4.46
N VAL A 142 -7.25 3.08 -4.94
CA VAL A 142 -7.99 2.84 -6.18
C VAL A 142 -9.26 2.06 -5.87
N GLY A 143 -10.16 1.92 -6.84
CA GLY A 143 -11.37 1.12 -6.68
C GLY A 143 -11.08 -0.37 -6.57
N SER A 144 -12.04 -1.12 -6.06
CA SER A 144 -12.07 -2.58 -6.04
C SER A 144 -13.47 -3.03 -6.43
N VAL A 145 -13.56 -4.02 -7.30
CA VAL A 145 -14.84 -4.63 -7.68
C VAL A 145 -15.19 -5.68 -6.64
N HIS A 146 -15.78 -5.21 -5.54
CA HIS A 146 -16.13 -6.03 -4.38
C HIS A 146 -17.17 -5.36 -3.50
N GLY A 147 -17.73 -6.10 -2.56
CA GLY A 147 -18.60 -5.57 -1.51
C GLY A 147 -17.82 -4.91 -0.38
N SER A 148 -18.53 -4.19 0.50
CA SER A 148 -17.90 -3.56 1.68
C SER A 148 -18.95 -3.46 2.81
N GLY A 149 -19.49 -4.61 3.22
CA GLY A 149 -20.42 -4.69 4.34
C GLY A 149 -19.68 -4.74 5.68
N LEU A 150 -20.08 -3.91 6.64
CA LEU A 150 -19.49 -3.90 7.97
C LEU A 150 -19.99 -5.04 8.85
N PRO A 151 -19.17 -5.59 9.75
CA PRO A 151 -19.62 -6.50 10.79
C PRO A 151 -20.72 -5.86 11.64
N SER A 152 -21.79 -6.59 11.88
CA SER A 152 -22.94 -6.10 12.66
C SER A 152 -23.47 -7.21 13.56
N PRO A 153 -23.87 -6.89 14.80
CA PRO A 153 -24.55 -7.84 15.67
C PRO A 153 -26.02 -8.06 15.28
N THR A 154 -26.53 -7.32 14.31
CA THR A 154 -27.89 -7.43 13.79
C THR A 154 -27.90 -8.01 12.37
N PRO A 155 -29.07 -8.46 11.85
CA PRO A 155 -29.17 -8.95 10.47
C PRO A 155 -28.88 -7.89 9.39
N GLN A 156 -28.91 -6.59 9.75
CA GLN A 156 -28.51 -5.53 8.84
C GLN A 156 -26.99 -5.48 8.70
N THR A 157 -26.51 -5.35 7.48
CA THR A 157 -25.10 -5.15 7.17
C THR A 157 -24.90 -3.68 6.79
N PRO A 158 -24.39 -2.84 7.69
CA PRO A 158 -24.14 -1.44 7.37
C PRO A 158 -23.11 -1.32 6.23
N TYR A 159 -23.23 -0.26 5.45
CA TYR A 159 -22.32 0.02 4.35
C TYR A 159 -20.97 0.53 4.87
N GLY A 160 -19.88 -0.11 4.47
CA GLY A 160 -18.51 0.21 4.89
C GLY A 160 -17.75 1.16 3.95
N GLY A 161 -18.45 1.81 3.03
CA GLY A 161 -17.82 2.62 1.98
C GLY A 161 -17.50 1.80 0.72
N PRO A 162 -16.92 2.43 -0.31
CA PRO A 162 -16.46 1.71 -1.50
C PRO A 162 -15.31 0.77 -1.16
N ALA A 163 -15.37 -0.46 -1.65
CA ALA A 163 -14.22 -1.34 -1.57
C ALA A 163 -13.03 -0.75 -2.34
N ALA A 164 -11.82 -0.95 -1.85
CA ALA A 164 -10.63 -0.32 -2.36
C ALA A 164 -9.46 -1.30 -2.58
N GLY A 165 -8.61 -0.95 -3.53
CA GLY A 165 -7.25 -1.44 -3.66
C GLY A 165 -6.27 -0.31 -3.40
N LEU A 166 -4.98 -0.61 -3.37
CA LEU A 166 -3.96 0.41 -3.13
C LEU A 166 -2.66 0.13 -3.88
N PHE A 167 -2.00 1.22 -4.26
CA PHE A 167 -0.61 1.20 -4.66
C PHE A 167 0.24 1.77 -3.54
N VAL A 168 1.32 1.09 -3.20
CA VAL A 168 2.30 1.55 -2.20
C VAL A 168 3.64 1.68 -2.88
N THR A 169 4.14 2.92 -3.00
CA THR A 169 5.48 3.22 -3.51
C THR A 169 6.39 3.57 -2.34
N PHE A 170 7.43 2.78 -2.16
CA PHE A 170 8.41 2.94 -1.09
C PHE A 170 9.55 3.88 -1.50
N GLU A 171 10.40 4.26 -0.55
CA GLU A 171 11.47 5.24 -0.73
C GLU A 171 12.49 4.84 -1.81
N ASN A 172 12.73 3.52 -1.98
CA ASN A 172 13.62 3.00 -3.02
C ASN A 172 12.96 2.93 -4.42
N GLY A 173 11.68 3.37 -4.53
CA GLY A 173 10.90 3.35 -5.76
C GLY A 173 10.22 2.01 -6.06
N TRP A 174 10.41 0.98 -5.23
CA TRP A 174 9.67 -0.28 -5.37
C TRP A 174 8.18 -0.06 -5.09
N THR A 175 7.33 -0.58 -5.97
CA THR A 175 5.88 -0.32 -5.93
C THR A 175 5.09 -1.62 -5.89
N VAL A 176 4.18 -1.73 -4.95
CA VAL A 176 3.23 -2.83 -4.81
C VAL A 176 1.84 -2.37 -5.22
N TYR A 177 1.14 -3.17 -6.01
CA TYR A 177 -0.30 -3.13 -6.14
C TYR A 177 -0.91 -4.19 -5.23
N PHE A 178 -1.71 -3.78 -4.26
CA PHE A 178 -2.56 -4.65 -3.45
C PHE A 178 -4.00 -4.44 -3.92
N SER A 179 -4.62 -5.47 -4.50
CA SER A 179 -5.91 -5.32 -5.18
C SER A 179 -7.09 -5.06 -4.23
N GLY A 180 -6.91 -5.23 -2.91
CA GLY A 180 -8.08 -5.52 -2.08
C GLY A 180 -8.74 -6.79 -2.61
N SER A 181 -9.99 -7.01 -2.31
CA SER A 181 -10.72 -8.22 -2.75
C SER A 181 -11.28 -8.09 -4.18
N SER A 182 -10.58 -7.37 -5.08
CA SER A 182 -11.10 -7.02 -6.42
C SER A 182 -11.09 -8.18 -7.39
N GLU A 183 -12.19 -8.33 -8.11
CA GLU A 183 -12.27 -9.03 -9.39
C GLU A 183 -11.47 -8.32 -10.49
N ALA A 184 -11.31 -8.98 -11.66
CA ALA A 184 -10.73 -8.38 -12.83
C ALA A 184 -11.55 -7.18 -13.33
N THR A 185 -10.89 -6.06 -13.53
CA THR A 185 -11.50 -4.85 -14.09
C THR A 185 -10.55 -4.15 -15.06
N THR A 186 -11.08 -3.56 -16.12
CA THR A 186 -10.29 -2.80 -17.11
C THR A 186 -9.50 -1.65 -16.47
N ASP A 187 -9.96 -1.13 -15.36
CA ASP A 187 -9.28 -0.07 -14.61
C ASP A 187 -7.89 -0.49 -14.12
N GLN A 188 -7.66 -1.80 -13.92
CA GLN A 188 -6.33 -2.33 -13.55
C GLN A 188 -5.27 -2.00 -14.60
N ALA A 189 -5.62 -1.99 -15.90
CA ALA A 189 -4.71 -1.56 -16.97
C ALA A 189 -4.35 -0.06 -16.82
N LEU A 190 -5.37 0.80 -16.62
CA LEU A 190 -5.14 2.24 -16.37
C LEU A 190 -4.26 2.48 -15.14
N TRP A 191 -4.54 1.80 -14.04
CA TRP A 191 -3.74 1.95 -12.81
C TRP A 191 -2.31 1.43 -12.98
N ALA A 192 -2.13 0.32 -13.72
CA ALA A 192 -0.80 -0.18 -14.05
C ALA A 192 0.00 0.81 -14.90
N GLN A 193 -0.65 1.49 -15.84
CA GLN A 193 -0.04 2.57 -16.63
C GLN A 193 0.41 3.74 -15.74
N LEU A 194 -0.42 4.14 -14.77
CA LEU A 194 -0.16 5.30 -13.90
C LEU A 194 0.90 5.01 -12.83
N TYR A 195 0.85 3.84 -12.20
CA TYR A 195 1.61 3.56 -10.97
C TYR A 195 2.75 2.57 -11.16
N LYS A 196 2.82 1.84 -12.28
CA LYS A 196 3.91 0.92 -12.67
C LYS A 196 4.34 -0.02 -11.52
N PRO A 197 3.45 -0.88 -11.00
CA PRO A 197 3.80 -1.77 -9.90
C PRO A 197 4.88 -2.79 -10.31
N ASP A 198 5.81 -3.07 -9.39
CA ASP A 198 6.80 -4.15 -9.55
C ASP A 198 6.19 -5.51 -9.17
N VAL A 199 5.23 -5.49 -8.26
CA VAL A 199 4.51 -6.66 -7.72
C VAL A 199 3.03 -6.37 -7.65
N ALA A 200 2.22 -7.36 -8.01
CA ALA A 200 0.77 -7.36 -7.78
C ALA A 200 0.41 -8.43 -6.75
N ILE A 201 -0.22 -8.01 -5.66
CA ILE A 201 -0.82 -8.88 -4.66
C ILE A 201 -2.31 -8.94 -4.97
N LEU A 202 -2.78 -10.09 -5.48
CA LEU A 202 -4.10 -10.24 -6.05
C LEU A 202 -4.98 -11.16 -5.22
N HIS A 203 -6.25 -10.81 -5.13
CA HIS A 203 -7.26 -11.63 -4.47
C HIS A 203 -7.40 -12.97 -5.18
N MET A 204 -7.28 -14.04 -4.40
CA MET A 204 -7.43 -15.41 -4.83
C MET A 204 -8.32 -16.14 -3.81
N GLY A 205 -9.57 -15.68 -3.71
CA GLY A 205 -10.55 -16.32 -2.84
C GLY A 205 -10.84 -17.76 -3.28
N ALA A 206 -11.30 -18.55 -2.33
CA ALA A 206 -11.53 -19.98 -2.52
C ALA A 206 -12.50 -20.33 -3.65
N ASP A 207 -13.40 -19.42 -4.00
CA ASP A 207 -14.47 -19.53 -4.98
C ASP A 207 -14.21 -18.75 -6.29
N HIS A 208 -13.02 -18.16 -6.42
CA HIS A 208 -12.66 -17.41 -7.63
C HIS A 208 -12.16 -18.33 -8.73
N GLU A 209 -12.59 -18.06 -9.96
CA GLU A 209 -12.09 -18.78 -11.11
C GLU A 209 -10.63 -18.42 -11.42
N PRO A 210 -9.73 -19.40 -11.62
CA PRO A 210 -8.32 -19.14 -11.93
C PRO A 210 -8.12 -18.24 -13.13
N MET A 211 -9.04 -18.30 -14.12
CA MET A 211 -8.98 -17.49 -15.33
C MET A 211 -9.22 -16.00 -15.06
N ASP A 212 -10.07 -15.64 -14.08
CA ASP A 212 -10.36 -14.25 -13.74
C ASP A 212 -9.13 -13.61 -13.10
N ILE A 213 -8.42 -14.36 -12.25
CA ILE A 213 -7.16 -13.91 -11.66
C ILE A 213 -6.09 -13.72 -12.74
N ALA A 214 -5.97 -14.68 -13.67
CA ALA A 214 -5.07 -14.57 -14.83
C ALA A 214 -5.41 -13.35 -15.72
N MET A 215 -6.71 -13.02 -15.85
CA MET A 215 -7.15 -11.82 -16.57
C MET A 215 -6.71 -10.54 -15.88
N SER A 216 -6.79 -10.45 -14.56
CA SER A 216 -6.23 -9.31 -13.80
C SER A 216 -4.74 -9.13 -14.08
N VAL A 217 -3.96 -10.22 -14.09
CA VAL A 217 -2.52 -10.17 -14.43
C VAL A 217 -2.31 -9.68 -15.86
N LYS A 218 -3.09 -10.18 -16.82
CA LYS A 218 -3.03 -9.74 -18.23
C LYS A 218 -3.29 -8.23 -18.37
N LEU A 219 -4.34 -7.72 -17.71
CA LEU A 219 -4.67 -6.30 -17.72
C LEU A 219 -3.54 -5.44 -17.16
N LEU A 220 -2.97 -5.83 -16.03
CA LEU A 220 -1.84 -5.14 -15.43
C LEU A 220 -0.60 -5.17 -16.34
N GLN A 221 -0.28 -6.33 -16.92
CA GLN A 221 0.91 -6.51 -17.75
C GLN A 221 0.82 -5.81 -19.09
N THR A 222 -0.39 -5.64 -19.66
CA THR A 222 -0.62 -4.95 -20.93
C THR A 222 -0.07 -3.51 -20.89
N GLU A 223 -0.24 -2.80 -19.78
CA GLU A 223 0.21 -1.43 -19.62
C GLU A 223 1.51 -1.32 -18.78
N ASN A 224 1.91 -2.40 -18.14
CA ASN A 224 3.14 -2.48 -17.37
C ASN A 224 3.89 -3.80 -17.63
N PRO A 225 4.58 -3.94 -18.78
CA PRO A 225 5.31 -5.17 -19.13
C PRO A 225 6.47 -5.48 -18.15
N ASN A 226 6.81 -4.55 -17.27
CA ASN A 226 7.83 -4.74 -16.23
C ASN A 226 7.28 -5.32 -14.91
N LEU A 227 5.99 -5.66 -14.84
CA LEU A 227 5.45 -6.40 -13.70
C LEU A 227 6.20 -7.72 -13.55
N LYS A 228 6.86 -7.93 -12.40
CA LYS A 228 7.81 -9.02 -12.19
C LYS A 228 7.23 -10.21 -11.45
N MET A 229 6.19 -9.97 -10.65
CA MET A 229 5.72 -10.95 -9.69
C MET A 229 4.23 -10.78 -9.40
N VAL A 230 3.58 -11.90 -9.19
CA VAL A 230 2.21 -11.98 -8.66
C VAL A 230 2.25 -12.76 -7.34
N ILE A 231 1.59 -12.25 -6.33
CA ILE A 231 1.47 -12.86 -5.00
C ILE A 231 -0.03 -13.05 -4.73
N PRO A 232 -0.49 -14.24 -4.36
CA PRO A 232 -1.88 -14.45 -4.00
C PRO A 232 -2.16 -13.97 -2.58
N HIS A 233 -3.41 -13.55 -2.32
CA HIS A 233 -3.95 -13.40 -0.97
C HIS A 233 -5.39 -13.93 -0.89
N HIS A 234 -5.95 -14.09 0.31
CA HIS A 234 -7.18 -14.84 0.62
C HIS A 234 -7.10 -16.34 0.30
N ASN A 235 -5.96 -16.81 -0.16
CA ASN A 235 -5.73 -18.23 -0.36
C ASN A 235 -5.37 -18.92 0.97
N ARG A 236 -5.64 -20.20 1.03
CA ARG A 236 -5.27 -21.04 2.17
C ARG A 236 -3.88 -21.64 1.92
N VAL A 237 -3.08 -21.78 3.00
CA VAL A 237 -1.82 -22.54 2.95
C VAL A 237 -2.08 -23.99 2.57
N ASN A 238 -3.19 -24.54 3.08
CA ASN A 238 -3.67 -25.89 2.76
C ASN A 238 -5.12 -25.76 2.26
N PRO A 239 -5.33 -25.58 0.96
CA PRO A 239 -6.67 -25.42 0.40
C PRO A 239 -7.48 -26.72 0.52
N SER A 240 -8.77 -26.61 0.84
CA SER A 240 -9.70 -27.72 0.83
C SER A 240 -10.05 -28.13 -0.60
N ALA A 241 -10.59 -29.34 -0.76
CA ALA A 241 -11.04 -29.81 -2.06
C ALA A 241 -12.07 -28.85 -2.67
N GLY A 242 -11.87 -28.47 -3.93
CA GLY A 242 -12.72 -27.53 -4.67
C GLY A 242 -12.37 -26.05 -4.50
N GLN A 243 -11.40 -25.72 -3.65
CA GLN A 243 -10.89 -24.35 -3.57
C GLN A 243 -9.84 -24.10 -4.66
N THR A 244 -9.78 -22.85 -5.14
CA THR A 244 -8.78 -22.40 -6.12
C THR A 244 -7.37 -22.51 -5.53
N THR A 245 -6.45 -23.07 -6.30
CA THR A 245 -5.05 -23.25 -5.90
C THR A 245 -4.12 -22.38 -6.73
N VAL A 246 -2.93 -22.11 -6.17
CA VAL A 246 -1.86 -21.36 -6.86
C VAL A 246 -1.48 -22.01 -8.19
N GLU A 247 -1.43 -23.34 -8.23
CA GLU A 247 -1.09 -24.11 -9.43
C GLU A 247 -2.14 -23.97 -10.53
N GLN A 248 -3.41 -23.86 -10.16
CA GLN A 248 -4.51 -23.63 -11.13
C GLN A 248 -4.40 -22.21 -11.71
N VAL A 249 -4.09 -21.21 -10.89
CA VAL A 249 -3.86 -19.83 -11.36
C VAL A 249 -2.64 -19.77 -12.27
N GLN A 250 -1.51 -20.40 -11.89
CA GLN A 250 -0.33 -20.47 -12.75
C GLN A 250 -0.64 -21.13 -14.10
N THR A 251 -1.40 -22.24 -14.09
CA THR A 251 -1.83 -22.91 -15.32
C THR A 251 -2.67 -22.01 -16.22
N ALA A 252 -3.59 -21.23 -15.62
CA ALA A 252 -4.39 -20.27 -16.39
C ALA A 252 -3.53 -19.14 -16.97
N MET A 253 -2.57 -18.63 -16.21
CA MET A 253 -1.62 -17.61 -16.67
C MET A 253 -0.72 -18.14 -17.81
N ASP A 254 -0.23 -19.37 -17.70
CA ASP A 254 0.59 -20.02 -18.73
C ASP A 254 -0.21 -20.23 -20.02
N ALA A 255 -1.48 -20.63 -19.91
CA ALA A 255 -2.39 -20.76 -21.05
C ALA A 255 -2.64 -19.42 -21.77
N MET A 256 -2.54 -18.29 -21.06
CA MET A 256 -2.62 -16.94 -21.62
C MET A 256 -1.26 -16.41 -22.10
N GLY A 257 -0.16 -17.13 -21.93
CA GLY A 257 1.18 -16.75 -22.35
C GLY A 257 1.79 -15.59 -21.54
N LEU A 258 1.41 -15.41 -20.27
CA LEU A 258 1.79 -14.22 -19.50
C LEU A 258 3.24 -14.23 -19.02
N GLY A 259 3.90 -15.39 -18.90
CA GLY A 259 5.32 -15.50 -18.58
C GLY A 259 5.75 -14.98 -17.19
N ILE A 260 4.79 -14.73 -16.30
CA ILE A 260 5.01 -14.32 -14.90
C ILE A 260 4.74 -15.51 -13.98
N GLN A 261 5.55 -15.66 -12.94
CA GLN A 261 5.35 -16.70 -11.93
C GLN A 261 4.52 -16.17 -10.75
N VAL A 262 3.61 -17.00 -10.26
CA VAL A 262 2.92 -16.77 -9.00
C VAL A 262 3.85 -17.19 -7.86
N MET A 263 4.17 -16.27 -6.96
CA MET A 263 4.96 -16.54 -5.78
C MET A 263 4.03 -16.72 -4.57
N GLN A 264 3.92 -17.94 -4.06
CA GLN A 264 3.28 -18.19 -2.77
C GLN A 264 4.28 -17.91 -1.64
N PRO A 265 4.07 -16.88 -0.81
CA PRO A 265 4.96 -16.65 0.32
C PRO A 265 4.74 -17.69 1.43
N ASN A 266 5.81 -18.02 2.15
CA ASN A 266 5.71 -18.75 3.40
C ASN A 266 5.32 -17.83 4.55
N LEU A 267 4.55 -18.36 5.49
CA LEU A 267 4.13 -17.60 6.68
C LEU A 267 5.34 -17.09 7.47
N SER A 268 5.30 -15.81 7.84
CA SER A 268 6.33 -15.13 8.66
C SER A 268 7.75 -15.08 8.03
N GLN A 269 7.92 -15.57 6.81
CA GLN A 269 9.21 -15.45 6.13
C GLN A 269 9.39 -14.01 5.64
N VAL A 270 10.58 -13.47 5.87
CA VAL A 270 10.97 -12.15 5.33
C VAL A 270 11.44 -12.28 3.90
N TYR A 271 10.82 -11.53 2.99
CA TYR A 271 11.23 -11.36 1.61
C TYR A 271 11.71 -9.93 1.40
N SER A 272 12.89 -9.76 0.82
CA SER A 272 13.51 -8.44 0.64
C SER A 272 13.54 -8.05 -0.83
N PHE A 273 13.01 -6.85 -1.15
CA PHE A 273 12.88 -6.36 -2.51
C PHE A 273 13.62 -5.04 -2.70
N ASN A 274 14.37 -4.95 -3.78
CA ASN A 274 15.02 -3.73 -4.26
C ASN A 274 14.49 -3.39 -5.66
N LYS A 275 14.51 -2.11 -5.99
CA LYS A 275 14.24 -1.65 -7.36
C LYS A 275 15.53 -1.54 -8.15
#